data_e9e749f8c581f348b3dad79173cfb112
#
_entry.id   e9e749f8c581f348b3dad79173cfb112
#
_cell.length_a   1.000
_cell.length_b   1.000
_cell.length_c   1.000
_cell.angle_alpha   90.00
_cell.angle_beta   90.00
_cell.angle_gamma   90.00
#
_symmetry.space_group_name_H-M   'P 1'
#
loop_
_entity.id
_entity.type
_entity.pdbx_description
1 polymer ?
#
loop_
_entity_poly.entity_id
_entity_poly.type
_entity_poly.pdbx_seq_one_letter_code
_entity_poly.pdbx_strand_id
1 'polypeptide(L)'
;ADANSVYEEGIYIPIMKFVESKVINQTLVTILRANVREPDQLIGDIHALATCNEIGHRRLSAMMSEFRISNLSTVSEFIFSNSLAATLKNINLLKFGSEVGSMMIDGYESPVKLNVKITIEKNKIICDWSGTSRIDKKGINVPLVYTKAYSCYALKCAIAPEVPNNSASLKPFEIIAEKNSIVNAKHPAPVALRHVIGHMLPDAIYVALDKLIPNLVPAEGAGCLCNFQVSLRTKEYQKSLNHISRAEVLTFNSGGSGARPTLDGMNATAFPSGVMTMPVEVTEQVGPIIIWQKELRPDSGGAGQFRGGLGQLMEVGASEGYQFDLQ
;
A
#
# COMPACT_ATOMS: atom_id res chain seq x y z
N ALA A 1 -6.24 -9.37 11.98
CA ALA A 1 -5.78 -8.33 12.91
C ALA A 1 -5.24 -8.92 14.22
N ASP A 2 -5.79 -10.04 14.67
CA ASP A 2 -5.54 -10.59 16.02
C ASP A 2 -4.29 -11.46 16.14
N ALA A 3 -3.61 -11.72 15.03
CA ALA A 3 -2.35 -12.47 15.03
C ALA A 3 -1.29 -11.80 15.91
N ASN A 4 -0.57 -12.62 16.70
CA ASN A 4 0.51 -12.17 17.58
C ASN A 4 1.90 -12.53 17.01
N SER A 5 1.93 -13.23 15.90
CA SER A 5 3.15 -13.56 15.16
C SER A 5 2.84 -13.80 13.69
N VAL A 6 3.85 -13.70 12.84
CA VAL A 6 3.72 -13.99 11.40
C VAL A 6 3.28 -15.45 11.14
N TYR A 7 3.51 -16.38 12.06
CA TYR A 7 3.09 -17.77 11.94
C TYR A 7 1.57 -17.97 12.06
N GLU A 8 0.88 -17.02 12.68
CA GLU A 8 -0.59 -17.00 12.77
C GLU A 8 -1.23 -16.29 11.57
N GLU A 9 -0.44 -15.58 10.77
CA GLU A 9 -0.92 -14.81 9.61
C GLU A 9 -1.06 -15.65 8.34
N GLY A 10 -0.48 -16.86 8.33
CA GLY A 10 -0.54 -17.76 7.19
C GLY A 10 0.73 -18.60 7.02
N ILE A 11 0.89 -19.16 5.82
CA ILE A 11 2.05 -19.99 5.48
C ILE A 11 3.22 -19.08 5.10
N TYR A 12 4.32 -19.22 5.81
CA TYR A 12 5.58 -18.57 5.44
C TYR A 12 6.36 -19.44 4.45
N ILE A 13 6.43 -19.01 3.20
CA ILE A 13 7.16 -19.70 2.14
C ILE A 13 8.51 -19.01 1.97
N PRO A 14 9.64 -19.72 2.14
CA PRO A 14 10.96 -19.16 1.87
C PRO A 14 11.14 -18.88 0.38
N ILE A 15 12.19 -18.12 0.05
CA ILE A 15 12.53 -17.85 -1.37
C ILE A 15 12.87 -19.19 -2.04
N MET A 16 12.02 -19.58 -2.98
CA MET A 16 12.16 -20.83 -3.74
C MET A 16 11.59 -20.67 -5.15
N LYS A 17 12.00 -21.55 -6.06
CA LYS A 17 11.49 -21.53 -7.43
C LYS A 17 10.11 -22.19 -7.50
N PHE A 18 9.16 -21.47 -8.04
CA PHE A 18 7.86 -22.01 -8.42
C PHE A 18 7.92 -22.74 -9.77
N VAL A 19 8.67 -22.18 -10.73
CA VAL A 19 8.93 -22.81 -12.04
C VAL A 19 10.44 -22.93 -12.22
N GLU A 20 10.92 -24.12 -12.60
CA GLU A 20 12.30 -24.37 -12.98
C GLU A 20 12.34 -25.12 -14.30
N SER A 21 13.07 -24.61 -15.29
CA SER A 21 13.16 -25.22 -16.63
C SER A 21 11.80 -25.57 -17.23
N LYS A 22 10.80 -24.67 -17.09
CA LYS A 22 9.41 -24.84 -17.51
C LYS A 22 8.59 -25.90 -16.74
N VAL A 23 9.15 -26.48 -15.70
CA VAL A 23 8.46 -27.46 -14.85
C VAL A 23 7.99 -26.76 -13.57
N ILE A 24 6.70 -26.91 -13.28
CA ILE A 24 6.07 -26.33 -12.08
C ILE A 24 6.38 -27.20 -10.86
N ASN A 25 6.67 -26.58 -9.74
CA ASN A 25 6.89 -27.24 -8.45
C ASN A 25 5.54 -27.76 -7.89
N GLN A 26 5.19 -29.02 -8.24
CA GLN A 26 3.95 -29.64 -7.83
C GLN A 26 3.83 -29.85 -6.31
N THR A 27 4.95 -30.02 -5.62
CA THR A 27 4.95 -30.14 -4.16
C THR A 27 4.45 -28.83 -3.53
N LEU A 28 4.95 -27.68 -4.00
CA LEU A 28 4.48 -26.38 -3.52
C LEU A 28 3.00 -26.16 -3.84
N VAL A 29 2.55 -26.51 -5.04
CA VAL A 29 1.12 -26.44 -5.41
C VAL A 29 0.26 -27.27 -4.47
N THR A 30 0.68 -28.49 -4.15
CA THR A 30 -0.07 -29.40 -3.27
C THR A 30 -0.16 -28.83 -1.85
N ILE A 31 0.94 -28.30 -1.31
CA ILE A 31 0.98 -27.67 0.02
C ILE A 31 0.04 -26.46 0.05
N LEU A 32 0.10 -25.60 -0.96
CA LEU A 32 -0.74 -24.40 -1.03
C LEU A 32 -2.22 -24.78 -1.08
N ARG A 33 -2.60 -25.70 -1.96
CA ARG A 33 -4.00 -26.16 -2.07
C ARG A 33 -4.56 -26.69 -0.76
N ALA A 34 -3.76 -27.40 0.03
CA ALA A 34 -4.18 -27.97 1.30
C ALA A 34 -4.32 -26.94 2.44
N ASN A 35 -3.77 -25.73 2.30
CA ASN A 35 -3.63 -24.79 3.41
C ASN A 35 -4.34 -23.45 3.18
N VAL A 36 -5.04 -23.26 2.07
CA VAL A 36 -5.76 -22.01 1.78
C VAL A 36 -7.25 -22.24 1.60
N ARG A 37 -8.05 -21.22 1.87
CA ARG A 37 -9.51 -21.27 1.77
C ARG A 37 -10.02 -21.31 0.33
N GLU A 38 -9.34 -20.57 -0.57
CA GLU A 38 -9.69 -20.46 -1.99
C GLU A 38 -8.52 -20.94 -2.88
N PRO A 39 -8.30 -22.28 -2.96
CA PRO A 39 -7.10 -22.84 -3.59
C PRO A 39 -7.02 -22.57 -5.09
N ASP A 40 -8.15 -22.57 -5.80
CA ASP A 40 -8.13 -22.36 -7.25
C ASP A 40 -7.80 -20.91 -7.60
N GLN A 41 -8.31 -19.95 -6.84
CA GLN A 41 -7.98 -18.54 -7.02
C GLN A 41 -6.48 -18.31 -6.74
N LEU A 42 -5.97 -18.76 -5.58
CA LEU A 42 -4.55 -18.58 -5.24
C LEU A 42 -3.62 -19.21 -6.28
N ILE A 43 -3.90 -20.43 -6.71
CA ILE A 43 -3.07 -21.11 -7.71
C ILE A 43 -3.16 -20.39 -9.06
N GLY A 44 -4.35 -19.90 -9.44
CA GLY A 44 -4.54 -19.05 -10.62
C GLY A 44 -3.67 -17.79 -10.57
N ASP A 45 -3.65 -17.09 -9.44
CA ASP A 45 -2.82 -15.89 -9.24
C ASP A 45 -1.32 -16.18 -9.35
N ILE A 46 -0.85 -17.29 -8.75
CA ILE A 46 0.56 -17.70 -8.84
C ILE A 46 0.95 -18.04 -10.27
N HIS A 47 0.07 -18.73 -11.02
CA HIS A 47 0.29 -18.99 -12.44
C HIS A 47 0.30 -17.70 -13.27
N ALA A 48 -0.56 -16.73 -12.95
CA ALA A 48 -0.57 -15.43 -13.59
C ALA A 48 0.77 -14.68 -13.39
N LEU A 49 1.35 -14.73 -12.17
CA LEU A 49 2.68 -14.17 -11.89
C LEU A 49 3.78 -14.85 -12.74
N ALA A 50 3.76 -16.18 -12.84
CA ALA A 50 4.72 -16.92 -13.68
C ALA A 50 4.58 -16.53 -15.16
N THR A 51 3.34 -16.46 -15.67
CA THR A 51 3.02 -16.04 -17.04
C THR A 51 3.45 -14.59 -17.31
N CYS A 52 3.26 -13.69 -16.32
CA CYS A 52 3.72 -12.30 -16.41
C CYS A 52 5.23 -12.22 -16.64
N ASN A 53 6.02 -13.02 -15.92
CA ASN A 53 7.46 -13.09 -16.09
C ASN A 53 7.87 -13.60 -17.49
N GLU A 54 7.18 -14.61 -18.00
CA GLU A 54 7.46 -15.16 -19.34
C GLU A 54 7.12 -14.15 -20.45
N ILE A 55 5.95 -13.51 -20.36
CA ILE A 55 5.53 -12.47 -21.30
C ILE A 55 6.50 -11.27 -21.24
N GLY A 56 6.88 -10.85 -20.04
CA GLY A 56 7.86 -9.78 -19.84
C GLY A 56 9.19 -10.08 -20.49
N HIS A 57 9.73 -11.28 -20.26
CA HIS A 57 10.97 -11.73 -20.91
C HIS A 57 10.86 -11.70 -22.45
N ARG A 58 9.79 -12.28 -23.00
CA ARG A 58 9.58 -12.33 -24.45
C ARG A 58 9.48 -10.93 -25.07
N ARG A 59 8.71 -10.03 -24.45
CA ARG A 59 8.56 -8.65 -24.93
C ARG A 59 9.86 -7.86 -24.84
N LEU A 60 10.59 -8.01 -23.74
CA LEU A 60 11.91 -7.36 -23.58
C LEU A 60 12.90 -7.85 -24.62
N SER A 61 12.97 -9.16 -24.85
CA SER A 61 13.84 -9.75 -25.87
C SER A 61 13.48 -9.28 -27.28
N ALA A 62 12.19 -9.19 -27.61
CA ALA A 62 11.72 -8.67 -28.88
C ALA A 62 12.11 -7.19 -29.08
N MET A 63 11.90 -6.36 -28.05
CA MET A 63 12.32 -4.95 -28.06
C MET A 63 13.84 -4.82 -28.26
N MET A 64 14.63 -5.59 -27.53
CA MET A 64 16.09 -5.57 -27.69
C MET A 64 16.54 -5.93 -29.12
N SER A 65 15.86 -6.91 -29.73
CA SER A 65 16.11 -7.29 -31.12
C SER A 65 15.72 -6.19 -32.10
N GLU A 66 14.54 -5.59 -31.92
CA GLU A 66 14.01 -4.50 -32.76
C GLU A 66 14.97 -3.29 -32.77
N PHE A 67 15.40 -2.87 -31.59
CA PHE A 67 16.29 -1.73 -31.40
C PHE A 67 17.78 -2.08 -31.50
N ARG A 68 18.11 -3.32 -31.81
CA ARG A 68 19.49 -3.83 -31.89
C ARG A 68 20.33 -3.58 -30.64
N ILE A 69 19.70 -3.72 -29.48
CA ILE A 69 20.34 -3.57 -28.17
C ILE A 69 20.89 -4.92 -27.73
N SER A 70 22.22 -5.03 -27.67
CA SER A 70 22.91 -6.27 -27.27
C SER A 70 22.89 -6.48 -25.76
N ASN A 71 22.90 -5.39 -24.99
CA ASN A 71 22.74 -5.44 -23.52
C ASN A 71 22.09 -4.15 -23.01
N LEU A 72 21.47 -4.23 -21.83
CA LEU A 72 20.72 -3.11 -21.24
C LEU A 72 21.60 -2.15 -20.41
N SER A 73 22.87 -2.44 -20.17
CA SER A 73 23.73 -1.68 -19.27
C SER A 73 23.84 -0.21 -19.67
N THR A 74 24.17 0.06 -20.93
CA THR A 74 24.33 1.43 -21.43
C THR A 74 23.02 2.23 -21.35
N VAL A 75 21.90 1.59 -21.69
CA VAL A 75 20.58 2.24 -21.61
C VAL A 75 20.20 2.51 -20.16
N SER A 76 20.41 1.54 -19.26
CA SER A 76 20.12 1.72 -17.84
C SER A 76 21.03 2.75 -17.18
N GLU A 77 22.32 2.80 -17.51
CA GLU A 77 23.25 3.84 -17.03
C GLU A 77 22.80 5.25 -17.45
N PHE A 78 22.36 5.40 -18.71
CA PHE A 78 21.79 6.66 -19.19
C PHE A 78 20.53 7.07 -18.41
N ILE A 79 19.58 6.15 -18.23
CA ILE A 79 18.34 6.40 -17.49
C ILE A 79 18.66 6.74 -16.02
N PHE A 80 19.53 5.99 -15.38
CA PHE A 80 19.87 6.18 -13.98
C PHE A 80 20.63 7.48 -13.73
N SER A 81 21.60 7.83 -14.58
CA SER A 81 22.36 9.07 -14.44
C SER A 81 21.46 10.30 -14.62
N ASN A 82 20.58 10.30 -15.64
CA ASN A 82 19.64 11.40 -15.85
C ASN A 82 18.62 11.52 -14.71
N SER A 83 18.05 10.41 -14.26
CA SER A 83 17.08 10.40 -13.15
C SER A 83 17.71 10.88 -11.84
N LEU A 84 18.93 10.45 -11.54
CA LEU A 84 19.68 10.91 -10.37
C LEU A 84 19.97 12.42 -10.48
N ALA A 85 20.50 12.87 -11.60
CA ALA A 85 20.84 14.28 -11.82
C ALA A 85 19.59 15.18 -11.68
N ALA A 86 18.44 14.78 -12.22
CA ALA A 86 17.19 15.50 -12.09
C ALA A 86 16.71 15.55 -10.63
N THR A 87 16.74 14.43 -9.91
CA THR A 87 16.36 14.43 -8.48
C THR A 87 17.31 15.31 -7.64
N LEU A 88 18.62 15.23 -7.86
CA LEU A 88 19.60 16.05 -7.15
C LEU A 88 19.42 17.54 -7.45
N LYS A 89 19.12 17.90 -8.71
CA LYS A 89 18.81 19.27 -9.08
C LYS A 89 17.63 19.81 -8.27
N ASN A 90 16.54 19.05 -8.17
CA ASN A 90 15.37 19.47 -7.42
C ASN A 90 15.68 19.62 -5.91
N ILE A 91 16.38 18.65 -5.31
CA ILE A 91 16.79 18.73 -3.91
C ILE A 91 17.63 19.98 -3.64
N ASN A 92 18.59 20.30 -4.50
CA ASN A 92 19.50 21.43 -4.31
C ASN A 92 18.86 22.79 -4.53
N LEU A 93 17.64 22.86 -5.06
CA LEU A 93 16.83 24.07 -5.16
C LEU A 93 16.04 24.35 -3.87
N LEU A 94 15.95 23.37 -2.97
CA LEU A 94 15.21 23.52 -1.72
C LEU A 94 16.03 24.27 -0.67
N LYS A 95 15.33 24.87 0.28
CA LYS A 95 15.95 25.43 1.48
C LYS A 95 16.46 24.30 2.35
N PHE A 96 17.74 24.34 2.70
CA PHE A 96 18.33 23.37 3.63
C PHE A 96 17.87 23.63 5.06
N GLY A 97 17.65 22.57 5.81
CA GLY A 97 17.16 22.67 7.18
C GLY A 97 16.64 21.34 7.69
N SER A 98 16.05 21.38 8.87
CA SER A 98 15.55 20.17 9.51
C SER A 98 14.33 20.51 10.35
N GLU A 99 13.25 19.71 10.18
CA GLU A 99 12.00 19.84 10.93
C GLU A 99 11.48 18.48 11.34
N VAL A 100 10.60 18.47 12.36
CA VAL A 100 9.98 17.27 12.90
C VAL A 100 8.48 17.28 12.61
N GLY A 101 8.01 16.18 12.04
CA GLY A 101 6.61 15.82 11.95
C GLY A 101 6.26 14.74 12.97
N SER A 102 5.08 14.82 13.53
CA SER A 102 4.58 13.77 14.42
C SER A 102 3.07 13.61 14.27
N MET A 103 2.61 12.40 14.44
CA MET A 103 1.20 12.01 14.36
C MET A 103 0.91 11.00 15.46
N MET A 104 -0.30 11.08 16.04
CA MET A 104 -0.82 10.08 16.98
C MET A 104 -1.94 9.31 16.28
N ILE A 105 -1.87 8.01 16.34
CA ILE A 105 -2.84 7.09 15.74
C ILE A 105 -3.36 6.18 16.85
N ASP A 106 -4.62 5.80 16.77
CA ASP A 106 -5.16 4.78 17.65
C ASP A 106 -4.43 3.45 17.44
N GLY A 107 -4.05 2.83 18.53
CA GLY A 107 -3.51 1.48 18.54
C GLY A 107 -4.50 0.51 19.18
N TYR A 108 -4.11 -0.74 19.41
CA TYR A 108 -4.95 -1.72 20.10
C TYR A 108 -4.89 -1.56 21.62
N GLU A 109 -3.71 -1.53 22.21
CA GLU A 109 -3.52 -1.41 23.67
C GLU A 109 -3.18 0.03 24.09
N SER A 110 -2.52 0.78 23.23
CA SER A 110 -2.09 2.14 23.48
C SER A 110 -1.94 2.92 22.17
N PRO A 111 -2.08 4.26 22.21
CA PRO A 111 -1.86 5.09 21.04
C PRO A 111 -0.45 4.88 20.46
N VAL A 112 -0.38 4.87 19.13
CA VAL A 112 0.86 4.77 18.36
C VAL A 112 1.32 6.17 17.95
N LYS A 113 2.51 6.55 18.39
CA LYS A 113 3.16 7.77 17.93
C LYS A 113 4.05 7.47 16.73
N LEU A 114 3.78 8.13 15.62
CA LEU A 114 4.73 8.26 14.51
C LEU A 114 5.51 9.57 14.69
N ASN A 115 6.83 9.48 14.64
CA ASN A 115 7.72 10.62 14.76
C ASN A 115 8.76 10.55 13.65
N VAL A 116 8.89 11.61 12.87
CA VAL A 116 9.84 11.67 11.77
C VAL A 116 10.55 13.01 11.75
N LYS A 117 11.86 12.97 11.61
CA LYS A 117 12.69 14.15 11.36
C LYS A 117 13.12 14.14 9.90
N ILE A 118 12.75 15.19 9.17
CA ILE A 118 13.21 15.42 7.80
C ILE A 118 14.37 16.41 7.85
N THR A 119 15.47 16.04 7.23
CA THR A 119 16.65 16.90 7.09
C THR A 119 17.00 17.02 5.62
N ILE A 120 16.95 18.24 5.09
CA ILE A 120 17.34 18.56 3.72
C ILE A 120 18.76 19.09 3.73
N GLU A 121 19.65 18.38 3.05
CA GLU A 121 21.06 18.72 2.89
C GLU A 121 21.44 18.75 1.41
N LYS A 122 22.64 19.19 1.11
CA LYS A 122 23.16 19.13 -0.26
C LYS A 122 23.16 17.69 -0.77
N ASN A 123 22.49 17.47 -1.90
CA ASN A 123 22.40 16.19 -2.61
C ASN A 123 21.66 15.06 -1.89
N LYS A 124 21.00 15.30 -0.75
CA LYS A 124 20.24 14.24 -0.06
C LYS A 124 19.15 14.79 0.85
N ILE A 125 18.20 13.94 1.14
CA ILE A 125 17.18 14.15 2.18
C ILE A 125 17.21 12.94 3.10
N ILE A 126 17.33 13.22 4.41
CA ILE A 126 17.29 12.20 5.45
C ILE A 126 15.90 12.22 6.07
N CYS A 127 15.27 11.05 6.13
CA CYS A 127 14.00 10.81 6.77
C CYS A 127 14.25 9.85 7.95
N ASP A 128 14.35 10.39 9.14
CA ASP A 128 14.69 9.65 10.35
C ASP A 128 13.45 9.46 11.23
N TRP A 129 13.01 8.21 11.38
CA TRP A 129 11.87 7.78 12.17
C TRP A 129 12.21 7.48 13.63
N SER A 130 13.36 7.91 14.13
CA SER A 130 13.74 7.73 15.54
C SER A 130 12.74 8.41 16.47
N GLY A 131 12.43 7.75 17.59
CA GLY A 131 11.41 8.20 18.55
C GLY A 131 9.97 7.84 18.16
N THR A 132 9.76 7.01 17.11
CA THR A 132 8.49 6.35 16.81
C THR A 132 8.24 5.22 17.81
N SER A 133 6.97 4.94 18.13
CA SER A 133 6.53 3.88 19.03
C SER A 133 7.18 2.53 18.73
N ARG A 134 7.32 1.69 19.74
CA ARG A 134 7.82 0.31 19.61
C ARG A 134 6.82 -0.57 18.87
N ILE A 135 7.26 -1.78 18.50
CA ILE A 135 6.38 -2.78 17.89
C ILE A 135 5.16 -3.03 18.77
N ASP A 136 4.01 -3.21 18.11
CA ASP A 136 2.76 -3.66 18.72
C ASP A 136 2.72 -5.20 18.75
N LYS A 137 1.93 -5.77 19.67
CA LYS A 137 1.68 -7.21 19.71
C LYS A 137 0.81 -7.70 18.55
N LYS A 138 0.03 -6.79 17.95
CA LYS A 138 -0.90 -7.06 16.85
C LYS A 138 -0.31 -6.75 15.49
N GLY A 139 -0.94 -7.25 14.44
CA GLY A 139 -0.45 -7.26 13.06
C GLY A 139 -0.31 -5.92 12.35
N ILE A 140 -0.31 -4.80 13.06
CA ILE A 140 -0.18 -3.44 12.48
C ILE A 140 1.26 -2.98 12.27
N ASN A 141 2.25 -3.81 12.63
CA ASN A 141 3.66 -3.46 12.48
C ASN A 141 4.10 -3.38 11.01
N VAL A 142 5.05 -2.48 10.75
CA VAL A 142 5.52 -2.20 9.39
C VAL A 142 6.96 -2.68 9.21
N PRO A 143 7.26 -3.56 8.25
CA PRO A 143 8.63 -3.91 7.88
C PRO A 143 9.38 -2.71 7.32
N LEU A 144 10.69 -2.63 7.56
CA LEU A 144 11.51 -1.51 7.10
C LEU A 144 11.42 -1.25 5.59
N VAL A 145 11.28 -2.29 4.79
CA VAL A 145 11.15 -2.16 3.32
C VAL A 145 9.88 -1.40 2.93
N TYR A 146 8.79 -1.62 3.65
CA TYR A 146 7.54 -0.90 3.44
C TYR A 146 7.69 0.57 3.88
N THR A 147 8.28 0.81 5.06
CA THR A 147 8.59 2.16 5.55
C THR A 147 9.45 2.93 4.56
N LYS A 148 10.50 2.31 4.01
CA LYS A 148 11.34 2.91 2.95
C LYS A 148 10.52 3.25 1.71
N ALA A 149 9.68 2.33 1.24
CA ALA A 149 8.86 2.54 0.04
C ALA A 149 7.93 3.75 0.20
N TYR A 150 7.16 3.80 1.29
CA TYR A 150 6.21 4.89 1.52
C TYR A 150 6.87 6.23 1.88
N SER A 151 7.99 6.20 2.59
CA SER A 151 8.78 7.42 2.83
C SER A 151 9.37 7.98 1.54
N CYS A 152 9.98 7.13 0.70
CA CYS A 152 10.47 7.55 -0.61
C CYS A 152 9.34 8.04 -1.51
N TYR A 153 8.17 7.38 -1.47
CA TYR A 153 6.99 7.80 -2.23
C TYR A 153 6.55 9.23 -1.85
N ALA A 154 6.38 9.50 -0.55
CA ALA A 154 5.99 10.82 -0.05
C ALA A 154 6.98 11.92 -0.49
N LEU A 155 8.28 11.69 -0.26
CA LEU A 155 9.34 12.61 -0.66
C LEU A 155 9.38 12.81 -2.18
N LYS A 156 9.23 11.74 -2.94
CA LYS A 156 9.24 11.77 -4.40
C LYS A 156 8.06 12.56 -4.97
N CYS A 157 6.85 12.36 -4.45
CA CYS A 157 5.66 13.10 -4.86
C CYS A 157 5.79 14.60 -4.62
N ALA A 158 6.41 14.99 -3.50
CA ALA A 158 6.58 16.39 -3.14
C ALA A 158 7.72 17.09 -3.92
N ILE A 159 8.83 16.38 -4.18
CA ILE A 159 10.10 17.02 -4.58
C ILE A 159 10.44 16.79 -6.04
N ALA A 160 10.12 15.63 -6.59
CA ALA A 160 10.48 15.28 -7.95
C ALA A 160 9.41 14.40 -8.63
N PRO A 161 8.13 14.84 -8.68
CA PRO A 161 7.03 14.03 -9.23
C PRO A 161 7.23 13.69 -10.71
N GLU A 162 7.90 14.55 -11.47
CA GLU A 162 8.15 14.42 -12.91
C GLU A 162 9.27 13.42 -13.26
N VAL A 163 10.13 13.06 -12.28
CA VAL A 163 11.26 12.16 -12.53
C VAL A 163 10.78 10.70 -12.47
N PRO A 164 11.04 9.84 -13.45
CA PRO A 164 10.65 8.43 -13.40
C PRO A 164 11.22 7.67 -12.20
N ASN A 165 10.42 6.76 -11.62
CA ASN A 165 10.83 5.94 -10.49
C ASN A 165 11.84 4.86 -10.91
N ASN A 166 13.00 4.90 -10.31
CA ASN A 166 14.03 3.86 -10.40
C ASN A 166 14.97 3.96 -9.19
N SER A 167 15.87 3.00 -9.06
CA SER A 167 16.81 2.95 -7.92
C SER A 167 17.70 4.19 -7.82
N ALA A 168 18.03 4.82 -8.92
CA ALA A 168 18.89 6.01 -8.94
C ALA A 168 18.13 7.28 -8.52
N SER A 169 16.88 7.46 -8.99
CA SER A 169 16.04 8.59 -8.58
C SER A 169 15.67 8.57 -7.10
N LEU A 170 15.62 7.39 -6.50
CA LEU A 170 15.31 7.23 -5.06
C LEU A 170 16.54 7.22 -4.15
N LYS A 171 17.74 7.05 -4.72
CA LYS A 171 19.01 6.98 -3.95
C LYS A 171 19.27 8.19 -3.03
N PRO A 172 18.93 9.45 -3.41
CA PRO A 172 19.12 10.60 -2.55
C PRO A 172 18.24 10.63 -1.28
N PHE A 173 17.23 9.77 -1.18
CA PHE A 173 16.36 9.68 0.00
C PHE A 173 16.89 8.60 0.95
N GLU A 174 17.48 9.04 2.06
CA GLU A 174 18.02 8.17 3.10
C GLU A 174 16.97 7.96 4.19
N ILE A 175 16.51 6.71 4.38
CA ILE A 175 15.45 6.37 5.33
C ILE A 175 16.05 5.59 6.50
N ILE A 176 15.91 6.15 7.70
CA ILE A 176 16.41 5.60 8.96
C ILE A 176 15.24 5.27 9.86
N ALA A 177 15.27 4.11 10.52
CA ALA A 177 14.30 3.73 11.56
C ALA A 177 14.96 2.81 12.59
N GLU A 178 14.71 3.07 13.86
CA GLU A 178 15.22 2.26 14.97
C GLU A 178 14.74 0.81 14.86
N LYS A 179 15.60 -0.14 15.22
CA LYS A 179 15.22 -1.55 15.30
C LYS A 179 14.12 -1.74 16.35
N ASN A 180 13.16 -2.59 16.05
CA ASN A 180 12.01 -2.88 16.91
C ASN A 180 11.10 -1.65 17.19
N SER A 181 11.17 -0.61 16.36
CA SER A 181 10.09 0.35 16.26
C SER A 181 8.96 -0.22 15.40
N ILE A 182 7.73 0.29 15.54
CA ILE A 182 6.57 -0.16 14.75
C ILE A 182 6.79 0.00 13.23
N VAL A 183 7.69 0.88 12.82
CA VAL A 183 8.08 1.13 11.42
C VAL A 183 9.36 0.39 10.98
N ASN A 184 9.91 -0.46 11.83
CA ASN A 184 11.05 -1.35 11.52
C ASN A 184 10.90 -2.70 12.25
N ALA A 185 9.74 -3.29 12.10
CA ALA A 185 9.44 -4.61 12.64
C ALA A 185 10.29 -5.69 11.98
N LYS A 186 10.74 -6.64 12.78
CA LYS A 186 11.53 -7.80 12.35
C LYS A 186 10.71 -9.08 12.56
N HIS A 187 10.95 -10.06 11.70
CA HIS A 187 10.45 -11.41 11.90
C HIS A 187 10.79 -11.90 13.34
N PRO A 188 9.86 -12.52 14.06
CA PRO A 188 8.53 -12.98 13.67
C PRO A 188 7.37 -12.02 14.05
N ALA A 189 7.61 -10.72 14.16
CA ALA A 189 6.54 -9.76 14.48
C ALA A 189 5.39 -9.85 13.46
N PRO A 190 4.11 -9.78 13.89
CA PRO A 190 2.96 -9.83 13.01
C PRO A 190 2.85 -8.56 12.18
N VAL A 191 2.53 -8.69 10.88
CA VAL A 191 2.57 -7.59 9.89
C VAL A 191 1.41 -7.63 8.88
N ALA A 192 0.39 -8.46 9.09
CA ALA A 192 -0.71 -8.64 8.13
C ALA A 192 -1.41 -7.32 7.77
N LEU A 193 -1.66 -6.48 8.76
CA LEU A 193 -2.30 -5.16 8.62
C LEU A 193 -1.30 -3.99 8.58
N ARG A 194 -0.06 -4.22 8.13
CA ARG A 194 0.99 -3.19 8.03
C ARG A 194 0.55 -1.92 7.33
N HIS A 195 -0.45 -2.00 6.45
CA HIS A 195 -0.97 -0.85 5.72
C HIS A 195 -1.69 0.16 6.63
N VAL A 196 -2.27 -0.27 7.75
CA VAL A 196 -2.96 0.61 8.71
C VAL A 196 -2.02 1.71 9.19
N ILE A 197 -0.82 1.36 9.63
CA ILE A 197 0.21 2.33 10.02
C ILE A 197 0.95 2.88 8.80
N GLY A 198 1.23 2.02 7.82
CA GLY A 198 2.02 2.39 6.65
C GLY A 198 1.41 3.52 5.81
N HIS A 199 0.08 3.58 5.69
CA HIS A 199 -0.61 4.64 4.96
C HIS A 199 -0.47 6.03 5.63
N MET A 200 -0.20 6.08 6.92
CA MET A 200 -0.04 7.33 7.67
C MET A 200 1.37 7.94 7.56
N LEU A 201 2.34 7.17 7.04
CA LEU A 201 3.73 7.64 6.95
C LEU A 201 3.88 8.89 6.06
N PRO A 202 3.25 9.00 4.88
CA PRO A 202 3.29 10.22 4.08
C PRO A 202 2.77 11.45 4.82
N ASP A 203 1.68 11.34 5.54
CA ASP A 203 1.09 12.47 6.27
C ASP A 203 2.04 12.97 7.36
N ALA A 204 2.67 12.08 8.14
CA ALA A 204 3.68 12.46 9.11
C ALA A 204 4.89 13.17 8.47
N ILE A 205 5.33 12.72 7.28
CA ILE A 205 6.41 13.36 6.50
C ILE A 205 5.96 14.75 6.03
N TYR A 206 4.73 14.88 5.57
CA TYR A 206 4.20 16.15 5.05
C TYR A 206 4.06 17.20 6.15
N VAL A 207 3.74 16.82 7.39
CA VAL A 207 3.79 17.74 8.54
C VAL A 207 5.18 18.35 8.71
N ALA A 208 6.25 17.59 8.52
CA ALA A 208 7.62 18.11 8.60
C ALA A 208 7.98 18.93 7.36
N LEU A 209 7.59 18.49 6.18
CA LEU A 209 7.88 19.19 4.92
C LEU A 209 7.17 20.54 4.84
N ASP A 210 5.93 20.66 5.30
CA ASP A 210 5.20 21.94 5.30
C ASP A 210 5.89 23.00 6.16
N LYS A 211 6.49 22.61 7.31
CA LYS A 211 7.29 23.50 8.13
C LYS A 211 8.58 23.95 7.45
N LEU A 212 9.22 23.07 6.66
CA LEU A 212 10.44 23.40 5.91
C LEU A 212 10.15 24.22 4.67
N ILE A 213 9.09 23.87 3.94
CA ILE A 213 8.73 24.43 2.64
C ILE A 213 7.20 24.61 2.60
N PRO A 214 6.69 25.70 3.15
CA PRO A 214 5.26 25.98 3.16
C PRO A 214 4.62 25.89 1.77
N ASN A 215 3.41 25.38 1.69
CA ASN A 215 2.64 25.20 0.45
C ASN A 215 3.26 24.23 -0.57
N LEU A 216 4.13 23.30 -0.16
CA LEU A 216 4.66 22.27 -1.04
C LEU A 216 3.75 21.03 -1.09
N VAL A 217 3.14 20.67 0.03
CA VAL A 217 2.42 19.42 0.23
C VAL A 217 0.93 19.64 0.46
N PRO A 218 0.07 18.64 0.19
CA PRO A 218 -1.34 18.71 0.53
C PRO A 218 -1.55 18.66 2.05
N ALA A 219 -2.70 19.14 2.50
CA ALA A 219 -3.18 18.90 3.84
C ALA A 219 -3.46 17.42 4.07
N GLU A 220 -3.56 17.01 5.32
CA GLU A 220 -3.92 15.66 5.71
C GLU A 220 -5.29 15.26 5.16
N GLY A 221 -5.37 14.07 4.60
CA GLY A 221 -6.60 13.48 4.09
C GLY A 221 -7.19 12.47 5.08
N ALA A 222 -8.07 11.60 4.59
CA ALA A 222 -8.63 10.53 5.41
C ALA A 222 -7.57 9.53 5.92
N GLY A 223 -6.42 9.46 5.24
CA GLY A 223 -5.24 8.68 5.66
C GLY A 223 -5.46 7.17 5.76
N CYS A 224 -6.67 6.68 5.58
CA CYS A 224 -7.02 5.28 5.72
C CYS A 224 -7.63 4.71 4.44
N LEU A 225 -7.46 3.41 4.27
CA LEU A 225 -8.15 2.60 3.31
C LEU A 225 -9.06 1.66 4.10
N CYS A 226 -10.38 1.93 4.05
CA CYS A 226 -11.35 1.13 4.77
C CYS A 226 -11.57 -0.18 4.03
N ASN A 227 -11.10 -1.28 4.60
CA ASN A 227 -11.37 -2.61 4.11
C ASN A 227 -12.77 -3.03 4.55
N PHE A 228 -13.62 -3.37 3.60
CA PHE A 228 -14.89 -3.99 3.87
C PHE A 228 -14.79 -5.44 3.39
N GLN A 229 -14.64 -6.34 4.36
CA GLN A 229 -14.51 -7.78 4.12
C GLN A 229 -15.71 -8.49 4.73
N VAL A 230 -16.44 -9.21 3.90
CA VAL A 230 -17.61 -9.99 4.32
C VAL A 230 -17.55 -11.41 3.81
N SER A 231 -18.01 -12.31 4.65
CA SER A 231 -18.24 -13.72 4.34
C SER A 231 -19.75 -13.94 4.22
N LEU A 232 -20.19 -14.34 3.03
CA LEU A 232 -21.60 -14.61 2.74
C LEU A 232 -21.85 -16.11 2.75
N ARG A 233 -22.89 -16.55 3.48
CA ARG A 233 -23.22 -17.96 3.68
C ARG A 233 -24.72 -18.18 3.52
N THR A 234 -25.12 -19.34 2.97
CA THR A 234 -26.55 -19.72 2.93
C THR A 234 -27.05 -20.02 4.32
N LYS A 235 -28.34 -19.73 4.60
CA LYS A 235 -28.99 -20.04 5.88
C LYS A 235 -28.99 -21.54 6.23
N GLU A 236 -28.83 -22.41 5.25
CA GLU A 236 -28.73 -23.88 5.43
C GLU A 236 -27.34 -24.36 5.84
N TYR A 237 -26.34 -23.47 5.84
CA TYR A 237 -24.94 -23.77 6.18
C TYR A 237 -24.75 -24.52 7.50
N GLN A 238 -25.59 -24.23 8.51
CA GLN A 238 -25.49 -24.86 9.82
C GLN A 238 -25.92 -26.33 9.85
N LYS A 239 -26.52 -26.86 8.79
CA LYS A 239 -27.11 -28.22 8.75
C LYS A 239 -26.29 -29.24 7.92
N SER A 240 -25.38 -28.83 7.08
CA SER A 240 -24.62 -29.74 6.21
C SER A 240 -23.21 -29.24 5.91
N LEU A 241 -22.21 -30.02 6.32
CA LEU A 241 -20.78 -29.76 6.07
C LEU A 241 -20.35 -30.01 4.61
N ASN A 242 -21.22 -30.54 3.75
CA ASN A 242 -20.81 -31.11 2.48
C ASN A 242 -21.10 -30.29 1.21
N HIS A 243 -21.90 -29.24 1.27
CA HIS A 243 -22.13 -28.32 0.13
C HIS A 243 -22.36 -26.92 0.64
N ILE A 244 -21.30 -26.14 0.72
CA ILE A 244 -21.31 -24.79 1.25
C ILE A 244 -21.15 -23.83 0.11
N SER A 245 -22.22 -23.12 -0.22
CA SER A 245 -22.10 -21.89 -1.00
C SER A 245 -21.63 -20.80 -0.05
N ARG A 246 -20.33 -20.56 -0.04
CA ARG A 246 -19.66 -19.47 0.66
C ARG A 246 -19.06 -18.55 -0.38
N ALA A 247 -19.26 -17.26 -0.23
CA ALA A 247 -18.59 -16.25 -1.01
C ALA A 247 -17.86 -15.28 -0.08
N GLU A 248 -16.65 -14.92 -0.44
CA GLU A 248 -15.89 -13.88 0.24
C GLU A 248 -15.87 -12.64 -0.65
N VAL A 249 -16.27 -11.51 -0.10
CA VAL A 249 -16.22 -10.21 -0.79
C VAL A 249 -15.31 -9.28 -0.01
N LEU A 250 -14.30 -8.77 -0.68
CA LEU A 250 -13.39 -7.76 -0.15
C LEU A 250 -13.43 -6.54 -1.04
N THR A 251 -13.81 -5.40 -0.48
CA THR A 251 -13.73 -4.11 -1.16
C THR A 251 -12.88 -3.13 -0.37
N PHE A 252 -12.23 -2.22 -1.09
CA PHE A 252 -11.46 -1.14 -0.51
C PHE A 252 -12.19 0.18 -0.76
N ASN A 253 -12.46 0.92 0.30
CA ASN A 253 -13.18 2.18 0.23
C ASN A 253 -12.31 3.30 0.79
N SER A 254 -12.25 4.40 0.06
CA SER A 254 -11.37 5.52 0.38
C SER A 254 -12.18 6.71 0.87
N GLY A 255 -11.61 7.46 1.80
CA GLY A 255 -12.09 8.79 2.16
C GLY A 255 -11.65 9.85 1.16
N GLY A 256 -11.84 11.12 1.49
CA GLY A 256 -11.33 12.24 0.70
C GLY A 256 -9.85 12.48 0.94
N SER A 257 -9.14 12.98 -0.06
CA SER A 257 -7.78 13.50 0.13
C SER A 257 -7.82 14.90 0.76
N GLY A 258 -6.74 15.31 1.42
CA GLY A 258 -6.60 16.68 1.92
C GLY A 258 -6.60 17.73 0.78
N ALA A 259 -6.88 18.97 1.13
CA ALA A 259 -6.77 20.11 0.22
C ALA A 259 -5.33 20.22 -0.31
N ARG A 260 -5.20 20.52 -1.59
CA ARG A 260 -3.90 20.76 -2.22
C ARG A 260 -3.51 22.25 -2.11
N PRO A 261 -2.25 22.59 -2.30
CA PRO A 261 -1.82 24.00 -2.16
C PRO A 261 -2.60 25.03 -2.99
N THR A 262 -3.14 24.62 -4.15
CA THR A 262 -3.82 25.49 -5.10
C THR A 262 -5.17 24.95 -5.58
N LEU A 263 -5.64 23.85 -5.03
CA LEU A 263 -6.86 23.15 -5.49
C LEU A 263 -7.54 22.43 -4.33
N ASP A 264 -8.83 22.18 -4.45
CA ASP A 264 -9.56 21.29 -3.53
C ASP A 264 -8.99 19.86 -3.53
N GLY A 265 -9.20 19.17 -2.43
CA GLY A 265 -8.92 17.74 -2.31
C GLY A 265 -9.79 16.92 -3.26
N MET A 266 -9.35 15.70 -3.57
CA MET A 266 -10.08 14.79 -4.44
C MET A 266 -11.03 13.94 -3.60
N ASN A 267 -12.27 13.78 -4.09
CA ASN A 267 -13.29 12.97 -3.42
C ASN A 267 -12.97 11.49 -3.54
N ALA A 268 -13.26 10.72 -2.51
CA ALA A 268 -13.16 9.26 -2.49
C ALA A 268 -11.87 8.71 -3.12
N THR A 269 -10.73 9.32 -2.80
CA THR A 269 -9.44 9.02 -3.41
C THR A 269 -8.52 8.32 -2.44
N ALA A 270 -8.02 7.14 -2.84
CA ALA A 270 -7.04 6.41 -2.07
C ALA A 270 -5.65 7.04 -2.21
N PHE A 271 -5.21 7.73 -1.18
CA PHE A 271 -3.85 8.20 -1.02
C PHE A 271 -3.31 7.65 0.32
N PRO A 272 -2.10 7.12 0.36
CA PRO A 272 -1.08 7.03 -0.71
C PRO A 272 -1.18 5.77 -1.60
N SER A 273 -2.11 4.85 -1.38
CA SER A 273 -2.10 3.53 -2.04
C SER A 273 -2.51 3.55 -3.52
N GLY A 274 -3.31 4.53 -3.95
CA GLY A 274 -3.81 4.60 -5.32
C GLY A 274 -4.79 3.48 -5.69
N VAL A 275 -5.40 2.81 -4.70
CA VAL A 275 -6.41 1.77 -4.94
C VAL A 275 -7.64 2.38 -5.59
N MET A 276 -8.13 1.75 -6.65
CA MET A 276 -9.36 2.15 -7.32
C MET A 276 -10.58 1.45 -6.72
N THR A 277 -11.67 2.18 -6.63
CA THR A 277 -12.95 1.63 -6.19
C THR A 277 -13.49 0.64 -7.21
N MET A 278 -13.88 -0.56 -6.76
CA MET A 278 -14.56 -1.54 -7.59
C MET A 278 -15.97 -1.04 -7.94
N PRO A 279 -16.42 -1.14 -9.20
CA PRO A 279 -17.81 -0.84 -9.58
C PRO A 279 -18.81 -1.69 -8.78
N VAL A 280 -19.99 -1.12 -8.54
CA VAL A 280 -21.07 -1.82 -7.82
C VAL A 280 -21.45 -3.11 -8.51
N GLU A 281 -21.63 -3.06 -9.84
CA GLU A 281 -22.02 -4.20 -10.66
C GLU A 281 -21.02 -5.35 -10.57
N VAL A 282 -19.72 -5.02 -10.56
CA VAL A 282 -18.67 -6.04 -10.41
C VAL A 282 -18.70 -6.64 -9.00
N THR A 283 -18.90 -5.82 -7.98
CA THR A 283 -18.98 -6.28 -6.58
C THR A 283 -20.16 -7.25 -6.40
N GLU A 284 -21.31 -6.94 -6.96
CA GLU A 284 -22.52 -7.78 -6.89
C GLU A 284 -22.40 -9.07 -7.70
N GLN A 285 -21.52 -9.10 -8.72
CA GLN A 285 -21.25 -10.34 -9.48
C GLN A 285 -20.29 -11.30 -8.74
N VAL A 286 -19.44 -10.78 -7.86
CA VAL A 286 -18.46 -11.60 -7.12
C VAL A 286 -19.13 -12.46 -6.05
N GLY A 287 -20.24 -12.00 -5.47
CA GLY A 287 -20.94 -12.71 -4.42
C GLY A 287 -22.38 -12.24 -4.23
N PRO A 288 -23.17 -12.94 -3.41
CA PRO A 288 -24.58 -12.62 -3.15
C PRO A 288 -24.72 -11.40 -2.20
N ILE A 289 -24.15 -10.28 -2.60
CA ILE A 289 -24.21 -8.98 -1.94
C ILE A 289 -25.07 -8.02 -2.75
N ILE A 290 -25.76 -7.11 -2.07
CA ILE A 290 -26.53 -6.02 -2.69
C ILE A 290 -25.99 -4.71 -2.13
N ILE A 291 -25.68 -3.78 -3.01
CA ILE A 291 -25.24 -2.42 -2.66
C ILE A 291 -26.41 -1.47 -2.97
N TRP A 292 -27.19 -1.12 -1.95
CA TRP A 292 -28.34 -0.23 -2.11
C TRP A 292 -27.94 1.23 -2.32
N GLN A 293 -26.81 1.64 -1.74
CA GLN A 293 -26.33 3.01 -1.84
C GLN A 293 -24.80 3.04 -1.84
N LYS A 294 -24.24 3.84 -2.74
CA LYS A 294 -22.80 4.20 -2.75
C LYS A 294 -22.66 5.59 -3.31
N GLU A 295 -22.44 6.54 -2.44
CA GLU A 295 -22.39 7.97 -2.80
C GLU A 295 -21.31 8.73 -2.03
N LEU A 296 -21.03 9.94 -2.45
CA LEU A 296 -20.17 10.85 -1.72
C LEU A 296 -20.93 11.40 -0.50
N ARG A 297 -20.30 11.34 0.67
CA ARG A 297 -20.88 11.87 1.90
C ARG A 297 -20.87 13.40 1.87
N PRO A 298 -22.03 14.08 1.85
CA PRO A 298 -22.11 15.53 1.90
C PRO A 298 -21.40 16.11 3.12
N ASP A 299 -20.80 17.27 2.99
CA ASP A 299 -20.14 18.05 4.06
C ASP A 299 -19.04 17.32 4.85
N SER A 300 -18.51 16.22 4.31
CA SER A 300 -17.42 15.47 4.95
C SER A 300 -16.02 15.99 4.61
N GLY A 301 -15.90 16.95 3.70
CA GLY A 301 -14.62 17.61 3.36
C GLY A 301 -14.29 18.71 4.37
N GLY A 302 -13.02 18.75 4.82
CA GLY A 302 -12.56 19.82 5.71
C GLY A 302 -12.67 21.21 5.08
N ALA A 303 -13.11 22.19 5.86
CA ALA A 303 -13.22 23.59 5.42
C ALA A 303 -11.85 24.29 5.41
N GLY A 304 -11.61 25.14 4.43
CA GLY A 304 -10.38 25.93 4.29
C GLY A 304 -10.44 26.85 3.07
N GLN A 305 -9.32 27.47 2.73
CA GLN A 305 -9.20 28.23 1.46
C GLN A 305 -9.49 27.32 0.27
N PHE A 306 -8.95 26.08 0.31
CA PHE A 306 -9.34 24.98 -0.54
C PHE A 306 -9.94 23.91 0.36
N ARG A 307 -10.98 23.23 -0.12
CA ARG A 307 -11.72 22.25 0.65
C ARG A 307 -11.06 20.87 0.56
N GLY A 308 -11.08 20.11 1.64
CA GLY A 308 -10.79 18.66 1.62
C GLY A 308 -11.79 17.90 0.77
N GLY A 309 -11.37 16.78 0.19
CA GLY A 309 -12.24 15.90 -0.60
C GLY A 309 -13.31 15.23 0.25
N LEU A 310 -14.42 14.85 -0.36
CA LEU A 310 -15.53 14.15 0.30
C LEU A 310 -15.20 12.66 0.49
N GLY A 311 -15.61 12.13 1.62
CA GLY A 311 -15.64 10.68 1.88
C GLY A 311 -16.82 9.99 1.21
N GLN A 312 -17.07 8.74 1.57
CA GLN A 312 -18.14 7.92 1.00
C GLN A 312 -19.14 7.48 2.07
N LEU A 313 -20.36 7.26 1.63
CA LEU A 313 -21.42 6.53 2.32
C LEU A 313 -21.75 5.29 1.49
N MET A 314 -21.82 4.12 2.14
CA MET A 314 -22.19 2.88 1.47
C MET A 314 -23.17 2.10 2.34
N GLU A 315 -24.27 1.63 1.74
CA GLU A 315 -25.27 0.78 2.37
C GLU A 315 -25.30 -0.56 1.63
N VAL A 316 -25.08 -1.64 2.38
CA VAL A 316 -24.94 -2.98 1.80
C VAL A 316 -25.76 -4.00 2.57
N GLY A 317 -26.19 -5.05 1.89
CA GLY A 317 -26.87 -6.19 2.48
C GLY A 317 -26.56 -7.49 1.76
N ALA A 318 -26.99 -8.59 2.33
CA ALA A 318 -26.94 -9.88 1.65
C ALA A 318 -28.18 -10.09 0.78
N SER A 319 -28.01 -10.80 -0.32
CA SER A 319 -29.15 -11.27 -1.13
C SER A 319 -30.04 -12.21 -0.33
N GLU A 320 -31.30 -12.36 -0.74
CA GLU A 320 -32.26 -13.24 -0.09
C GLU A 320 -31.69 -14.66 0.07
N GLY A 321 -31.89 -15.24 1.26
CA GLY A 321 -31.37 -16.58 1.57
C GLY A 321 -29.94 -16.61 2.11
N TYR A 322 -29.21 -15.49 2.09
CA TYR A 322 -27.86 -15.40 2.60
C TYR A 322 -27.79 -14.61 3.92
N GLN A 323 -26.77 -14.91 4.70
CA GLN A 323 -26.34 -14.13 5.84
C GLN A 323 -24.91 -13.65 5.58
N PHE A 324 -24.55 -12.48 6.09
CA PHE A 324 -23.15 -12.03 6.02
C PHE A 324 -22.57 -11.81 7.43
N ASP A 325 -21.30 -12.17 7.54
CA ASP A 325 -20.47 -11.92 8.72
C ASP A 325 -19.39 -10.92 8.31
N LEU A 326 -19.26 -9.82 9.06
CA LEU A 326 -18.15 -8.87 8.93
C LEU A 326 -16.89 -9.46 9.59
N GLN A 327 -15.76 -9.35 8.91
CA GLN A 327 -14.45 -9.80 9.41
C GLN A 327 -13.54 -8.64 9.75
#